data_b8052673d412c3d0730c12d3cce10668
#
_entry.id   b8052673d412c3d0730c12d3cce10668
#
_cell.length_a   1.000
_cell.length_b   1.000
_cell.length_c   1.000
_cell.angle_alpha   90.00
_cell.angle_beta   90.00
_cell.angle_gamma   90.00
#
_symmetry.space_group_name_H-M   'P 1'
#
loop_
_entity.id
_entity.type
_entity.pdbx_description
1 polymer ?
#
loop_
_entity_poly.entity_id
_entity_poly.type
_entity_poly.pdbx_seq_one_letter_code
_entity_poly.pdbx_strand_id
1 'polypeptide(L)'
;MNNKKKVLLSTLTALILGLTGCQSSITVSPDNKQSVVVPKSPSKVVVMNYGALDTLDALGKGSIVTGTPLSVLPSYLEQYKSADITDTGNMKEPNIEAIEKAKPQLIIIDGRQASRTEVLNKIAPVINLSVDAKDYLESTKHHINILGNITGTEEKASNLIQSLEAKITSGRAIAEASDKKAIVAIHNDGKMILINASSSAALIHDVLKVKRAAPFALQPTNSVGKPKPIFIDNSYISKVKPDIIYVVDRSKAIGQSAMSGDFFDSKVLAKSQTKVVYLTPDLWYLSGGGAESLDLQIDEVIDALK
;
A
#
# COMPACT_ATOMS: atom_id res chain seq x y z
N MET A 1 -21.64 59.90 66.13
CA MET A 1 -22.50 59.27 65.13
C MET A 1 -21.59 59.02 63.90
N ASN A 2 -21.01 57.83 63.75
CA ASN A 2 -20.10 57.51 62.69
C ASN A 2 -20.53 56.22 61.98
N ASN A 3 -21.15 56.40 60.81
CA ASN A 3 -21.55 55.29 59.93
C ASN A 3 -20.33 54.80 59.14
N LYS A 4 -19.80 53.62 59.45
CA LYS A 4 -18.83 52.90 58.64
C LYS A 4 -19.56 52.02 57.65
N LYS A 5 -19.55 52.40 56.34
CA LYS A 5 -19.96 51.55 55.24
C LYS A 5 -18.93 50.46 55.03
N LYS A 6 -19.34 49.19 55.20
CA LYS A 6 -18.54 48.00 54.78
C LYS A 6 -18.77 47.78 53.28
N VAL A 7 -17.68 47.89 52.51
CA VAL A 7 -17.64 47.48 51.11
C VAL A 7 -17.31 45.99 51.10
N LEU A 8 -18.26 45.15 50.59
CA LEU A 8 -18.02 43.75 50.33
C LEU A 8 -17.36 43.65 48.94
N LEU A 9 -16.12 43.25 48.94
CA LEU A 9 -15.36 42.91 47.70
C LEU A 9 -15.67 41.44 47.35
N SER A 10 -16.53 41.26 46.33
CA SER A 10 -16.89 39.94 45.81
C SER A 10 -15.84 39.49 44.82
N THR A 11 -14.93 38.60 45.25
CA THR A 11 -13.93 37.95 44.39
C THR A 11 -14.62 36.85 43.53
N LEU A 12 -14.84 37.14 42.26
CA LEU A 12 -15.32 36.20 41.29
C LEU A 12 -14.14 35.31 40.84
N THR A 13 -14.02 34.11 41.43
CA THR A 13 -13.03 33.12 41.03
C THR A 13 -13.56 32.41 39.78
N ALA A 14 -13.08 32.80 38.59
CA ALA A 14 -13.35 32.10 37.34
C ALA A 14 -12.66 30.74 37.38
N LEU A 15 -13.41 29.68 37.56
CA LEU A 15 -12.95 28.30 37.45
C LEU A 15 -12.80 27.97 35.94
N ILE A 16 -11.56 28.11 35.44
CA ILE A 16 -11.25 27.63 34.09
C ILE A 16 -11.19 26.10 34.15
N LEU A 17 -12.31 25.44 33.84
CA LEU A 17 -12.34 24.02 33.53
C LEU A 17 -11.54 23.80 32.23
N GLY A 18 -10.31 23.40 32.38
CA GLY A 18 -9.51 22.88 31.27
C GLY A 18 -10.22 21.65 30.71
N LEU A 19 -10.88 21.81 29.58
CA LEU A 19 -11.34 20.70 28.73
C LEU A 19 -10.10 20.00 28.18
N THR A 20 -9.47 19.15 28.97
CA THR A 20 -8.63 18.09 28.45
C THR A 20 -9.57 17.11 27.74
N GLY A 21 -9.79 17.34 26.44
CA GLY A 21 -10.55 16.43 25.61
C GLY A 21 -9.94 15.03 25.73
N CYS A 22 -10.60 14.14 26.42
CA CYS A 22 -10.23 12.74 26.49
C CYS A 22 -10.39 12.18 25.06
N GLN A 23 -9.28 12.13 24.31
CA GLN A 23 -9.31 11.54 22.96
C GLN A 23 -9.67 10.08 23.12
N SER A 24 -10.80 9.66 22.56
CA SER A 24 -11.22 8.26 22.59
C SER A 24 -10.21 7.41 21.84
N SER A 25 -9.97 6.19 22.32
CA SER A 25 -9.08 5.23 21.70
C SER A 25 -9.84 3.96 21.32
N ILE A 26 -9.33 3.24 20.34
CA ILE A 26 -9.81 1.92 19.93
C ILE A 26 -8.64 0.94 19.87
N THR A 27 -8.95 -0.33 19.97
CA THR A 27 -7.98 -1.40 19.78
C THR A 27 -8.15 -1.98 18.39
N VAL A 28 -7.07 -2.05 17.62
CA VAL A 28 -7.02 -2.67 16.28
C VAL A 28 -5.99 -3.79 16.24
N SER A 29 -6.20 -4.77 15.37
CA SER A 29 -5.30 -5.92 15.19
C SER A 29 -4.90 -6.03 13.70
N PRO A 30 -3.89 -5.30 13.24
CA PRO A 30 -3.54 -5.19 11.81
C PRO A 30 -3.28 -6.52 11.11
N ASP A 31 -2.67 -7.46 11.80
CA ASP A 31 -2.27 -8.78 11.28
C ASP A 31 -3.00 -9.95 11.96
N ASN A 32 -4.06 -9.68 12.72
CA ASN A 32 -4.80 -10.65 13.55
C ASN A 32 -3.94 -11.36 14.63
N LYS A 33 -2.72 -10.89 14.89
CA LYS A 33 -1.80 -11.48 15.88
C LYS A 33 -1.53 -10.56 17.06
N GLN A 34 -1.32 -9.27 16.78
CA GLN A 34 -0.98 -8.29 17.80
C GLN A 34 -1.97 -7.12 17.79
N SER A 35 -2.54 -6.83 18.95
CA SER A 35 -3.43 -5.70 19.12
C SER A 35 -2.67 -4.44 19.49
N VAL A 36 -3.08 -3.32 18.91
CA VAL A 36 -2.52 -1.99 19.17
C VAL A 36 -3.64 -1.04 19.56
N VAL A 37 -3.44 -0.27 20.62
CA VAL A 37 -4.37 0.79 21.03
C VAL A 37 -3.99 2.06 20.27
N VAL A 38 -4.94 2.62 19.53
CA VAL A 38 -4.73 3.83 18.71
C VAL A 38 -5.82 4.87 19.00
N PRO A 39 -5.56 6.16 18.77
CA PRO A 39 -6.59 7.17 18.89
C PRO A 39 -7.71 6.94 17.86
N LYS A 40 -8.96 7.13 18.26
CA LYS A 40 -10.11 7.20 17.35
C LYS A 40 -10.21 8.61 16.77
N SER A 41 -10.43 8.70 15.46
CA SER A 41 -10.53 9.97 14.72
C SER A 41 -9.29 10.87 14.92
N PRO A 42 -8.07 10.37 14.66
CA PRO A 42 -6.87 11.21 14.78
C PRO A 42 -6.93 12.36 13.77
N SER A 43 -6.43 13.52 14.15
CA SER A 43 -6.38 14.69 13.28
C SER A 43 -5.02 14.85 12.56
N LYS A 44 -4.00 14.08 12.99
CA LYS A 44 -2.66 14.09 12.42
C LYS A 44 -2.11 12.69 12.30
N VAL A 45 -1.90 12.24 11.08
CA VAL A 45 -1.39 10.90 10.78
C VAL A 45 -0.17 11.01 9.86
N VAL A 46 0.88 10.30 10.20
CA VAL A 46 2.00 10.05 9.28
C VAL A 46 1.78 8.70 8.62
N VAL A 47 1.83 8.66 7.28
CA VAL A 47 1.54 7.46 6.50
C VAL A 47 2.72 7.11 5.62
N MET A 48 3.41 6.02 5.92
CA MET A 48 4.54 5.51 5.15
C MET A 48 4.18 4.28 4.31
N ASN A 49 2.90 3.99 4.17
CA ASN A 49 2.31 2.93 3.34
C ASN A 49 1.37 3.57 2.33
N TYR A 50 1.72 3.54 1.05
CA TYR A 50 0.92 4.22 0.01
C TYR A 50 -0.46 3.57 -0.22
N GLY A 51 -0.62 2.26 0.02
CA GLY A 51 -1.94 1.64 0.00
C GLY A 51 -2.84 2.12 1.14
N ALA A 52 -2.27 2.38 2.32
CA ALA A 52 -3.01 3.01 3.41
C ALA A 52 -3.30 4.49 3.12
N LEU A 53 -2.38 5.21 2.47
CA LEU A 53 -2.56 6.59 2.06
C LEU A 53 -3.72 6.73 1.08
N ASP A 54 -3.75 5.92 0.02
CA ASP A 54 -4.83 5.93 -0.97
C ASP A 54 -6.18 5.53 -0.36
N THR A 55 -6.17 4.59 0.58
CA THR A 55 -7.39 4.18 1.29
C THR A 55 -7.93 5.32 2.16
N LEU A 56 -7.07 6.07 2.86
CA LEU A 56 -7.49 7.26 3.61
C LEU A 56 -8.07 8.33 2.68
N ASP A 57 -7.50 8.48 1.50
CA ASP A 57 -8.03 9.40 0.47
C ASP A 57 -9.40 8.96 -0.02
N ALA A 58 -9.55 7.70 -0.42
CA ALA A 58 -10.83 7.11 -0.83
C ALA A 58 -11.91 7.19 0.25
N LEU A 59 -11.53 7.10 1.55
CA LEU A 59 -12.41 7.30 2.68
C LEU A 59 -12.78 8.79 2.90
N GLY A 60 -12.18 9.75 2.15
CA GLY A 60 -12.34 11.18 2.33
C GLY A 60 -11.65 11.71 3.59
N LYS A 61 -10.57 11.07 3.99
CA LYS A 61 -9.76 11.39 5.18
C LYS A 61 -8.33 11.83 4.84
N GLY A 62 -8.04 12.11 3.58
CA GLY A 62 -6.72 12.61 3.16
C GLY A 62 -6.25 13.82 3.94
N SER A 63 -7.15 14.70 4.37
CA SER A 63 -6.80 15.93 5.13
C SER A 63 -6.18 15.70 6.52
N ILE A 64 -6.29 14.48 7.08
CA ILE A 64 -5.62 14.16 8.35
C ILE A 64 -4.15 13.76 8.17
N VAL A 65 -3.72 13.50 6.93
CA VAL A 65 -2.34 13.11 6.61
C VAL A 65 -1.45 14.34 6.72
N THR A 66 -0.44 14.28 7.59
CA THR A 66 0.51 15.37 7.84
C THR A 66 1.93 15.04 7.39
N GLY A 67 2.18 13.81 6.97
CA GLY A 67 3.48 13.39 6.45
C GLY A 67 3.43 12.05 5.73
N THR A 68 4.21 11.95 4.65
CA THR A 68 4.40 10.75 3.84
C THR A 68 5.77 10.81 3.14
N PRO A 69 6.37 9.71 2.66
CA PRO A 69 7.56 9.78 1.81
C PRO A 69 7.21 10.47 0.48
N LEU A 70 7.93 11.54 0.12
CA LEU A 70 7.63 12.33 -1.09
C LEU A 70 8.55 12.00 -2.27
N SER A 71 9.74 11.46 -2.01
CA SER A 71 10.77 11.27 -3.05
C SER A 71 10.36 10.30 -4.16
N VAL A 72 9.50 9.33 -3.85
CA VAL A 72 9.00 8.30 -4.80
C VAL A 72 7.48 8.15 -4.70
N LEU A 73 6.79 9.26 -4.41
CA LEU A 73 5.34 9.27 -4.30
C LEU A 73 4.71 8.84 -5.62
N PRO A 74 3.80 7.84 -5.61
CA PRO A 74 3.11 7.41 -6.82
C PRO A 74 2.34 8.53 -7.50
N SER A 75 2.29 8.49 -8.83
CA SER A 75 1.70 9.55 -9.64
C SER A 75 0.22 9.82 -9.34
N TYR A 76 -0.54 8.77 -9.02
CA TYR A 76 -1.96 8.91 -8.66
C TYR A 76 -2.19 9.55 -7.27
N LEU A 77 -1.13 9.76 -6.48
CA LEU A 77 -1.15 10.42 -5.17
C LEU A 77 -0.47 11.80 -5.16
N GLU A 78 -0.25 12.41 -6.33
CA GLU A 78 0.48 13.69 -6.46
C GLU A 78 -0.11 14.84 -5.67
N GLN A 79 -1.42 14.81 -5.32
CA GLN A 79 -2.07 15.78 -4.45
C GLN A 79 -1.39 15.92 -3.08
N TYR A 80 -0.65 14.91 -2.63
CA TYR A 80 0.13 14.97 -1.38
C TYR A 80 1.49 15.66 -1.53
N LYS A 81 1.91 16.04 -2.73
CA LYS A 81 3.09 16.90 -2.93
C LYS A 81 2.75 18.36 -2.64
N SER A 82 2.34 18.66 -1.43
CA SER A 82 2.00 20.01 -1.00
C SER A 82 2.90 20.49 0.13
N ALA A 83 2.98 21.81 0.35
CA ALA A 83 3.82 22.39 1.41
C ALA A 83 3.37 22.02 2.82
N ASP A 84 2.13 21.57 2.99
CA ASP A 84 1.57 21.18 4.28
C ASP A 84 1.90 19.73 4.65
N ILE A 85 2.44 18.94 3.72
CA ILE A 85 2.82 17.55 3.94
C ILE A 85 4.32 17.45 4.22
N THR A 86 4.66 16.93 5.40
CA THR A 86 6.04 16.68 5.78
C THR A 86 6.62 15.50 4.98
N ASP A 87 7.77 15.70 4.35
CA ASP A 87 8.53 14.59 3.78
C ASP A 87 9.12 13.73 4.90
N THR A 88 8.66 12.50 5.00
CA THR A 88 9.08 11.55 6.04
C THR A 88 10.32 10.74 5.65
N GLY A 89 11.01 11.12 4.59
CA GLY A 89 12.21 10.44 4.09
C GLY A 89 11.89 9.43 2.99
N ASN A 90 12.66 8.36 2.89
CA ASN A 90 12.44 7.32 1.88
C ASN A 90 11.66 6.12 2.45
N MET A 91 11.24 5.23 1.53
CA MET A 91 10.41 4.06 1.88
C MET A 91 11.08 3.02 2.80
N LYS A 92 12.39 3.09 3.04
CA LYS A 92 13.13 2.16 3.91
C LYS A 92 13.66 2.81 5.17
N GLU A 93 14.08 4.06 5.03
CA GLU A 93 14.73 4.82 6.10
C GLU A 93 13.93 6.09 6.40
N PRO A 94 13.02 6.04 7.40
CA PRO A 94 12.24 7.19 7.81
C PRO A 94 13.15 8.28 8.38
N ASN A 95 12.83 9.53 8.07
CA ASN A 95 13.40 10.70 8.70
C ASN A 95 12.70 10.92 10.06
N ILE A 96 13.28 10.35 11.11
CA ILE A 96 12.71 10.36 12.46
C ILE A 96 12.47 11.80 12.97
N GLU A 97 13.42 12.71 12.72
CA GLU A 97 13.31 14.12 13.15
C GLU A 97 12.13 14.83 12.48
N ALA A 98 11.95 14.60 11.17
CA ALA A 98 10.82 15.17 10.41
C ALA A 98 9.48 14.62 10.90
N ILE A 99 9.40 13.31 11.18
CA ILE A 99 8.21 12.66 11.72
C ILE A 99 7.86 13.22 13.11
N GLU A 100 8.86 13.39 13.97
CA GLU A 100 8.66 13.96 15.30
C GLU A 100 8.15 15.41 15.24
N LYS A 101 8.70 16.23 14.33
CA LYS A 101 8.24 17.60 14.07
C LYS A 101 6.80 17.67 13.57
N ALA A 102 6.35 16.69 12.82
CA ALA A 102 4.97 16.59 12.35
C ALA A 102 3.97 16.33 13.48
N LYS A 103 4.45 15.91 14.67
CA LYS A 103 3.64 15.61 15.88
C LYS A 103 2.41 14.73 15.56
N PRO A 104 2.60 13.57 14.95
CA PRO A 104 1.50 12.69 14.60
C PRO A 104 0.83 12.11 15.86
N GLN A 105 -0.45 11.77 15.76
CA GLN A 105 -1.19 11.01 16.75
C GLN A 105 -1.19 9.51 16.43
N LEU A 106 -0.88 9.17 15.17
CA LEU A 106 -0.79 7.81 14.66
C LEU A 106 0.26 7.76 13.54
N ILE A 107 1.03 6.68 13.48
CA ILE A 107 1.96 6.39 12.39
C ILE A 107 1.55 5.07 11.74
N ILE A 108 1.40 5.08 10.41
CA ILE A 108 1.05 3.90 9.61
C ILE A 108 2.25 3.53 8.75
N ILE A 109 2.71 2.29 8.90
CA ILE A 109 3.87 1.77 8.17
C ILE A 109 3.51 0.53 7.34
N ASP A 110 4.44 0.09 6.49
CA ASP A 110 4.43 -1.22 5.86
C ASP A 110 5.64 -2.08 6.30
N GLY A 111 5.81 -3.25 5.68
CA GLY A 111 6.90 -4.15 6.00
C GLY A 111 8.30 -3.57 5.77
N ARG A 112 8.44 -2.53 4.92
CA ARG A 112 9.74 -1.90 4.65
C ARG A 112 10.28 -1.16 5.87
N GLN A 113 9.39 -0.63 6.72
CA GLN A 113 9.76 0.10 7.94
C GLN A 113 9.60 -0.75 9.21
N ALA A 114 9.27 -2.04 9.12
CA ALA A 114 9.01 -2.88 10.29
C ALA A 114 10.16 -2.90 11.32
N SER A 115 11.41 -2.84 10.85
CA SER A 115 12.60 -2.73 11.74
C SER A 115 12.70 -1.40 12.49
N ARG A 116 11.90 -0.40 12.13
CA ARG A 116 11.88 0.93 12.76
C ARG A 116 10.69 1.11 13.72
N THR A 117 9.84 0.10 13.88
CA THR A 117 8.64 0.17 14.73
C THR A 117 8.94 0.65 16.13
N GLU A 118 10.00 0.15 16.78
CA GLU A 118 10.34 0.51 18.15
C GLU A 118 10.67 2.00 18.30
N VAL A 119 11.45 2.57 17.37
CA VAL A 119 11.82 4.00 17.44
C VAL A 119 10.64 4.90 17.10
N LEU A 120 9.80 4.49 16.12
CA LEU A 120 8.60 5.23 15.74
C LEU A 120 7.54 5.22 16.86
N ASN A 121 7.39 4.13 17.61
CA ASN A 121 6.49 4.04 18.76
C ASN A 121 6.84 5.00 19.91
N LYS A 122 8.06 5.55 19.95
CA LYS A 122 8.43 6.61 20.92
C LYS A 122 7.79 7.96 20.58
N ILE A 123 7.35 8.13 19.31
CA ILE A 123 6.73 9.37 18.82
C ILE A 123 5.21 9.27 18.93
N ALA A 124 4.62 8.20 18.39
CA ALA A 124 3.17 7.94 18.40
C ALA A 124 2.90 6.44 18.22
N PRO A 125 1.69 5.94 18.56
CA PRO A 125 1.30 4.57 18.25
C PRO A 125 1.55 4.22 16.79
N VAL A 126 2.09 3.03 16.54
CA VAL A 126 2.42 2.54 15.18
C VAL A 126 1.54 1.35 14.84
N ILE A 127 0.92 1.39 13.65
CA ILE A 127 0.29 0.21 13.05
C ILE A 127 1.00 -0.17 11.76
N ASN A 128 1.22 -1.47 11.58
CA ASN A 128 1.81 -2.01 10.36
C ASN A 128 0.70 -2.63 9.51
N LEU A 129 0.42 -2.02 8.36
CA LEU A 129 -0.58 -2.47 7.39
C LEU A 129 0.07 -3.15 6.17
N SER A 130 1.01 -4.06 6.44
CA SER A 130 1.59 -4.90 5.38
C SER A 130 0.56 -5.92 4.90
N VAL A 131 0.33 -5.99 3.59
CA VAL A 131 -0.53 -7.03 3.03
C VAL A 131 0.16 -8.39 3.05
N ASP A 132 -0.60 -9.43 3.39
CA ASP A 132 -0.14 -10.80 3.26
C ASP A 132 -0.35 -11.29 1.82
N ALA A 133 0.73 -11.60 1.10
CA ALA A 133 0.63 -12.10 -0.26
C ALA A 133 -0.07 -13.46 -0.37
N LYS A 134 -0.15 -14.24 0.71
CA LYS A 134 -0.88 -15.52 0.74
C LYS A 134 -2.38 -15.33 0.90
N ASP A 135 -2.78 -14.21 1.48
CA ASP A 135 -4.17 -13.83 1.74
C ASP A 135 -4.41 -12.37 1.31
N TYR A 136 -3.98 -12.05 0.08
CA TYR A 136 -3.85 -10.68 -0.40
C TYR A 136 -5.15 -9.88 -0.30
N LEU A 137 -6.25 -10.47 -0.80
CA LEU A 137 -7.54 -9.76 -0.83
C LEU A 137 -8.11 -9.56 0.58
N GLU A 138 -8.11 -10.59 1.41
CA GLU A 138 -8.69 -10.49 2.75
C GLU A 138 -7.86 -9.58 3.66
N SER A 139 -6.51 -9.60 3.54
CA SER A 139 -5.68 -8.64 4.28
C SER A 139 -5.92 -7.20 3.81
N THR A 140 -6.12 -6.96 2.51
CA THR A 140 -6.47 -5.64 1.98
C THR A 140 -7.82 -5.16 2.53
N LYS A 141 -8.86 -5.99 2.47
CA LYS A 141 -10.19 -5.69 3.02
C LYS A 141 -10.13 -5.40 4.52
N HIS A 142 -9.34 -6.19 5.25
CA HIS A 142 -9.13 -6.01 6.68
C HIS A 142 -8.49 -4.64 6.98
N HIS A 143 -7.48 -4.24 6.20
CA HIS A 143 -6.84 -2.92 6.36
C HIS A 143 -7.79 -1.76 6.03
N ILE A 144 -8.63 -1.88 4.99
CA ILE A 144 -9.67 -0.88 4.68
C ILE A 144 -10.65 -0.74 5.86
N ASN A 145 -11.10 -1.85 6.46
CA ASN A 145 -11.96 -1.83 7.64
C ASN A 145 -11.28 -1.20 8.86
N ILE A 146 -10.01 -1.50 9.12
CA ILE A 146 -9.24 -0.88 10.20
C ILE A 146 -9.20 0.64 10.03
N LEU A 147 -8.89 1.13 8.83
CA LEU A 147 -8.83 2.56 8.55
C LEU A 147 -10.21 3.21 8.66
N GLY A 148 -11.26 2.55 8.21
CA GLY A 148 -12.65 2.97 8.42
C GLY A 148 -12.99 3.12 9.91
N ASN A 149 -12.67 2.12 10.72
CA ASN A 149 -12.91 2.13 12.17
C ASN A 149 -12.11 3.23 12.89
N ILE A 150 -10.83 3.41 12.54
CA ILE A 150 -9.98 4.47 13.12
C ILE A 150 -10.56 5.85 12.81
N THR A 151 -11.04 6.06 11.60
CA THR A 151 -11.45 7.38 11.10
C THR A 151 -12.95 7.67 11.24
N GLY A 152 -13.75 6.69 11.74
CA GLY A 152 -15.21 6.82 11.85
C GLY A 152 -15.89 6.89 10.48
N THR A 153 -15.44 6.09 9.53
CA THR A 153 -15.97 6.00 8.16
C THR A 153 -16.30 4.56 7.78
N GLU A 154 -16.82 3.79 8.72
CA GLU A 154 -17.08 2.36 8.59
C GLU A 154 -18.01 2.04 7.41
N GLU A 155 -19.03 2.85 7.20
CA GLU A 155 -19.97 2.69 6.07
C GLU A 155 -19.25 2.89 4.72
N LYS A 156 -18.41 3.94 4.61
CA LYS A 156 -17.61 4.15 3.39
C LYS A 156 -16.65 2.99 3.14
N ALA A 157 -15.99 2.49 4.18
CA ALA A 157 -15.10 1.34 4.08
C ALA A 157 -15.84 0.11 3.57
N SER A 158 -17.04 -0.17 4.08
CA SER A 158 -17.89 -1.26 3.61
C SER A 158 -18.26 -1.09 2.13
N ASN A 159 -18.64 0.12 1.71
CA ASN A 159 -19.02 0.40 0.31
C ASN A 159 -17.81 0.25 -0.64
N LEU A 160 -16.62 0.71 -0.24
CA LEU A 160 -15.38 0.51 -1.00
C LEU A 160 -15.08 -0.99 -1.19
N ILE A 161 -15.17 -1.78 -0.13
CA ILE A 161 -14.95 -3.23 -0.18
C ILE A 161 -15.96 -3.89 -1.14
N GLN A 162 -17.24 -3.56 -1.05
CA GLN A 162 -18.27 -4.10 -1.94
C GLN A 162 -17.99 -3.75 -3.41
N SER A 163 -17.58 -2.52 -3.69
CA SER A 163 -17.22 -2.08 -5.04
C SER A 163 -16.03 -2.88 -5.59
N LEU A 164 -14.98 -3.07 -4.78
CA LEU A 164 -13.81 -3.85 -5.16
C LEU A 164 -14.16 -5.33 -5.40
N GLU A 165 -15.00 -5.94 -4.55
CA GLU A 165 -15.45 -7.31 -4.72
C GLU A 165 -16.28 -7.49 -6.01
N ALA A 166 -17.15 -6.54 -6.35
CA ALA A 166 -17.89 -6.55 -7.59
C ALA A 166 -16.94 -6.45 -8.80
N LYS A 167 -15.96 -5.56 -8.75
CA LYS A 167 -14.94 -5.39 -9.80
C LYS A 167 -14.08 -6.65 -9.97
N ILE A 168 -13.64 -7.25 -8.86
CA ILE A 168 -12.90 -8.53 -8.87
C ILE A 168 -13.75 -9.65 -9.48
N THR A 169 -15.03 -9.74 -9.13
CA THR A 169 -15.96 -10.74 -9.68
C THR A 169 -16.06 -10.59 -11.19
N SER A 170 -16.24 -9.38 -11.68
CA SER A 170 -16.28 -9.07 -13.11
C SER A 170 -14.94 -9.39 -13.81
N GLY A 171 -13.83 -9.04 -13.17
CA GLY A 171 -12.48 -9.34 -13.66
C GLY A 171 -12.20 -10.83 -13.76
N ARG A 172 -12.62 -11.61 -12.75
CA ARG A 172 -12.53 -13.08 -12.77
C ARG A 172 -13.28 -13.69 -13.94
N ALA A 173 -14.50 -13.23 -14.20
CA ALA A 173 -15.29 -13.73 -15.32
C ALA A 173 -14.56 -13.53 -16.66
N ILE A 174 -13.91 -12.38 -16.86
CA ILE A 174 -13.09 -12.10 -18.06
C ILE A 174 -11.87 -13.01 -18.11
N ALA A 175 -11.16 -13.17 -17.00
CA ALA A 175 -9.96 -14.00 -16.94
C ALA A 175 -10.24 -15.49 -17.13
N GLU A 176 -11.36 -15.99 -16.60
CA GLU A 176 -11.82 -17.38 -16.76
C GLU A 176 -12.25 -17.68 -18.21
N ALA A 177 -12.89 -16.72 -18.86
CA ALA A 177 -13.28 -16.82 -20.28
C ALA A 177 -12.08 -16.73 -21.23
N SER A 178 -10.95 -16.20 -20.78
CA SER A 178 -9.73 -16.09 -21.57
C SER A 178 -8.91 -17.38 -21.51
N ASP A 179 -8.37 -17.83 -22.66
CA ASP A 179 -7.41 -18.93 -22.68
C ASP A 179 -5.96 -18.49 -22.49
N LYS A 180 -5.72 -17.19 -22.42
CA LYS A 180 -4.38 -16.63 -22.26
C LYS A 180 -3.76 -17.04 -20.93
N LYS A 181 -2.50 -17.48 -21.00
CA LYS A 181 -1.68 -17.85 -19.85
C LYS A 181 -0.60 -16.80 -19.63
N ALA A 182 -0.41 -16.37 -18.42
CA ALA A 182 0.52 -15.30 -18.08
C ALA A 182 1.61 -15.73 -17.11
N ILE A 183 2.71 -14.98 -17.13
CA ILE A 183 3.69 -14.91 -16.05
C ILE A 183 3.78 -13.47 -15.54
N VAL A 184 4.19 -13.33 -14.29
CA VAL A 184 4.48 -12.03 -13.68
C VAL A 184 5.98 -11.92 -13.44
N ALA A 185 6.56 -10.82 -13.85
CA ALA A 185 7.99 -10.58 -13.80
C ALA A 185 8.30 -9.21 -13.20
N ILE A 186 9.46 -9.12 -12.54
CA ILE A 186 9.99 -7.85 -12.06
C ILE A 186 11.32 -7.55 -12.77
N HIS A 187 11.40 -6.36 -13.35
CA HIS A 187 12.67 -5.81 -13.84
C HIS A 187 13.41 -5.14 -12.68
N ASN A 188 14.66 -5.50 -12.50
CA ASN A 188 15.54 -4.92 -11.50
C ASN A 188 16.99 -4.90 -12.00
N ASP A 189 17.53 -3.70 -12.21
CA ASP A 189 18.92 -3.49 -12.59
C ASP A 189 19.36 -4.37 -13.78
N GLY A 190 18.64 -4.24 -14.89
CA GLY A 190 18.91 -4.98 -16.14
C GLY A 190 18.60 -6.48 -16.08
N LYS A 191 17.97 -6.98 -15.02
CA LYS A 191 17.57 -8.38 -14.86
C LYS A 191 16.06 -8.51 -14.79
N MET A 192 15.53 -9.51 -15.49
CA MET A 192 14.13 -9.88 -15.41
C MET A 192 13.98 -11.14 -14.55
N ILE A 193 13.17 -11.07 -13.52
CA ILE A 193 13.00 -12.14 -12.52
C ILE A 193 11.53 -12.54 -12.46
N LEU A 194 11.28 -13.84 -12.54
CA LEU A 194 9.92 -14.39 -12.34
C LEU A 194 9.50 -14.20 -10.89
N ILE A 195 8.32 -13.65 -10.67
CA ILE A 195 7.72 -13.50 -9.35
C ILE A 195 6.47 -14.38 -9.25
N ASN A 196 6.57 -15.47 -8.48
CA ASN A 196 5.48 -16.43 -8.27
C ASN A 196 4.71 -16.21 -6.98
N ALA A 197 5.35 -15.62 -5.96
CA ALA A 197 4.82 -15.41 -4.61
C ALA A 197 5.06 -13.97 -4.17
N SER A 198 4.26 -13.06 -4.66
CA SER A 198 4.24 -11.64 -4.31
C SER A 198 2.82 -11.12 -4.35
N SER A 199 2.56 -9.94 -3.82
CA SER A 199 1.26 -9.28 -3.92
C SER A 199 0.79 -9.14 -5.36
N SER A 200 1.68 -8.81 -6.31
CA SER A 200 1.36 -8.70 -7.74
C SER A 200 0.95 -10.05 -8.34
N ALA A 201 1.72 -11.12 -8.03
CA ALA A 201 1.37 -12.46 -8.52
C ALA A 201 0.08 -12.98 -7.87
N ALA A 202 -0.15 -12.70 -6.58
CA ALA A 202 -1.37 -13.04 -5.87
C ALA A 202 -2.58 -12.34 -6.49
N LEU A 203 -2.50 -11.03 -6.74
CA LEU A 203 -3.58 -10.29 -7.39
C LEU A 203 -3.92 -10.89 -8.76
N ILE A 204 -2.92 -11.07 -9.62
CA ILE A 204 -3.12 -11.52 -11.01
C ILE A 204 -3.63 -12.97 -11.05
N HIS A 205 -2.98 -13.87 -10.35
CA HIS A 205 -3.23 -15.31 -10.50
C HIS A 205 -4.19 -15.89 -9.45
N ASP A 206 -4.14 -15.39 -8.20
CA ASP A 206 -4.89 -16.02 -7.12
C ASP A 206 -6.21 -15.26 -6.86
N VAL A 207 -6.22 -13.94 -7.01
CA VAL A 207 -7.44 -13.11 -6.89
C VAL A 207 -8.20 -13.06 -8.21
N LEU A 208 -7.57 -12.62 -9.32
CA LEU A 208 -8.23 -12.43 -10.62
C LEU A 208 -8.31 -13.72 -11.46
N LYS A 209 -7.66 -14.81 -11.03
CA LYS A 209 -7.70 -16.12 -11.69
C LYS A 209 -7.13 -16.16 -13.12
N VAL A 210 -6.23 -15.22 -13.46
CA VAL A 210 -5.49 -15.31 -14.72
C VAL A 210 -4.65 -16.58 -14.74
N LYS A 211 -4.79 -17.40 -15.78
CA LYS A 211 -4.13 -18.70 -15.89
C LYS A 211 -2.61 -18.53 -15.87
N ARG A 212 -1.90 -19.38 -15.10
CA ARG A 212 -0.42 -19.37 -15.06
C ARG A 212 0.15 -20.09 -16.28
N ALA A 213 1.13 -19.47 -16.97
CA ALA A 213 1.87 -20.11 -18.06
C ALA A 213 2.91 -21.11 -17.54
N ALA A 214 3.48 -20.85 -16.37
CA ALA A 214 4.37 -21.77 -15.66
C ALA A 214 3.68 -22.25 -14.38
N PRO A 215 3.79 -23.55 -14.04
CA PRO A 215 3.27 -24.04 -12.77
C PRO A 215 3.96 -23.30 -11.60
N PHE A 216 3.21 -23.13 -10.51
CA PHE A 216 3.80 -22.65 -9.27
C PHE A 216 4.84 -23.68 -8.80
N ALA A 217 6.09 -23.47 -9.16
CA ALA A 217 7.19 -24.27 -8.67
C ALA A 217 7.73 -23.63 -7.39
N LEU A 218 7.87 -24.43 -6.34
CA LEU A 218 8.69 -24.05 -5.19
C LEU A 218 10.07 -23.70 -5.72
N GLN A 219 10.48 -22.46 -5.59
CA GLN A 219 11.81 -22.04 -6.03
C GLN A 219 12.85 -22.81 -5.23
N PRO A 220 13.87 -23.39 -5.90
CA PRO A 220 14.97 -24.01 -5.19
C PRO A 220 15.59 -22.97 -4.25
N THR A 221 15.88 -23.39 -3.02
CA THR A 221 16.51 -22.51 -2.04
C THR A 221 18.03 -22.55 -2.18
N ASN A 222 18.69 -21.44 -1.78
CA ASN A 222 20.14 -21.40 -1.63
C ASN A 222 20.54 -22.05 -0.28
N SER A 223 21.85 -22.09 0.00
CA SER A 223 22.43 -22.67 1.22
C SER A 223 21.94 -22.05 2.53
N VAL A 224 21.35 -20.85 2.48
CA VAL A 224 20.74 -20.16 3.65
C VAL A 224 19.21 -20.16 3.60
N GLY A 225 18.61 -21.06 2.82
CA GLY A 225 17.15 -21.22 2.76
C GLY A 225 16.38 -20.14 2.00
N LYS A 226 17.05 -19.21 1.32
CA LYS A 226 16.40 -18.18 0.51
C LYS A 226 16.08 -18.71 -0.89
N PRO A 227 14.90 -18.40 -1.45
CA PRO A 227 14.54 -18.77 -2.82
C PRO A 227 15.58 -18.22 -3.83
N LYS A 228 16.00 -19.06 -4.77
CA LYS A 228 16.84 -18.64 -5.87
C LYS A 228 16.00 -17.92 -6.92
N PRO A 229 16.44 -16.77 -7.46
CA PRO A 229 15.70 -16.10 -8.53
C PRO A 229 15.66 -16.96 -9.79
N ILE A 230 14.52 -16.98 -10.46
CA ILE A 230 14.37 -17.54 -11.81
C ILE A 230 14.44 -16.37 -12.77
N PHE A 231 15.49 -16.31 -13.56
CA PHE A 231 15.69 -15.29 -14.58
C PHE A 231 14.85 -15.60 -15.82
N ILE A 232 14.24 -14.57 -16.39
CA ILE A 232 13.45 -14.66 -17.61
C ILE A 232 14.29 -14.03 -18.73
N ASP A 233 14.66 -14.86 -19.70
CA ASP A 233 15.36 -14.49 -20.92
C ASP A 233 14.61 -15.03 -22.16
N ASN A 234 15.17 -14.82 -23.34
CA ASN A 234 14.62 -15.33 -24.60
C ASN A 234 14.50 -16.86 -24.64
N SER A 235 15.40 -17.58 -23.97
CA SER A 235 15.34 -19.04 -23.85
C SER A 235 14.16 -19.48 -22.98
N TYR A 236 13.96 -18.79 -21.86
CA TYR A 236 12.81 -19.03 -20.99
C TYR A 236 11.48 -18.82 -21.72
N ILE A 237 11.34 -17.70 -22.47
CA ILE A 237 10.14 -17.40 -23.24
C ILE A 237 9.90 -18.47 -24.32
N SER A 238 10.92 -18.88 -25.06
CA SER A 238 10.83 -19.92 -26.10
C SER A 238 10.36 -21.27 -25.54
N LYS A 239 10.73 -21.58 -24.29
CA LYS A 239 10.38 -22.83 -23.60
C LYS A 239 8.96 -22.78 -23.00
N VAL A 240 8.62 -21.71 -22.29
CA VAL A 240 7.37 -21.57 -21.52
C VAL A 240 6.23 -21.10 -22.41
N LYS A 241 6.52 -20.24 -23.39
CA LYS A 241 5.57 -19.63 -24.34
C LYS A 241 4.37 -19.01 -23.61
N PRO A 242 4.58 -18.05 -22.70
CA PRO A 242 3.48 -17.35 -22.08
C PRO A 242 2.77 -16.49 -23.14
N ASP A 243 1.44 -16.39 -23.09
CA ASP A 243 0.70 -15.45 -23.93
C ASP A 243 0.95 -14.01 -23.48
N ILE A 244 1.10 -13.80 -22.16
CA ILE A 244 1.33 -12.48 -21.55
C ILE A 244 2.48 -12.57 -20.55
N ILE A 245 3.35 -11.55 -20.59
CA ILE A 245 4.32 -11.24 -19.54
C ILE A 245 3.89 -9.90 -18.91
N TYR A 246 3.37 -9.94 -17.69
CA TYR A 246 3.15 -8.73 -16.89
C TYR A 246 4.47 -8.31 -16.25
N VAL A 247 4.94 -7.12 -16.57
CA VAL A 247 6.24 -6.61 -16.10
C VAL A 247 6.03 -5.46 -15.11
N VAL A 248 6.54 -5.65 -13.88
CA VAL A 248 6.71 -4.59 -12.89
C VAL A 248 8.12 -4.04 -13.01
N ASP A 249 8.31 -2.83 -13.50
CA ASP A 249 9.63 -2.20 -13.59
C ASP A 249 10.00 -1.50 -12.27
N ARG A 250 10.61 -2.27 -11.36
CA ARG A 250 11.08 -1.74 -10.09
C ARG A 250 12.13 -0.65 -10.28
N SER A 251 13.06 -0.81 -11.20
CA SER A 251 14.12 0.17 -11.42
C SER A 251 13.52 1.53 -11.77
N LYS A 252 12.55 1.57 -12.69
CA LYS A 252 11.81 2.79 -13.04
C LYS A 252 11.05 3.35 -11.85
N ALA A 253 10.36 2.49 -11.07
CA ALA A 253 9.57 2.92 -9.91
C ALA A 253 10.39 3.66 -8.85
N ILE A 254 11.67 3.32 -8.70
CA ILE A 254 12.57 3.94 -7.72
C ILE A 254 13.53 4.97 -8.33
N GLY A 255 13.23 5.47 -9.53
CA GLY A 255 14.02 6.51 -10.22
C GLY A 255 15.36 6.04 -10.78
N GLN A 256 15.54 4.72 -10.98
CA GLN A 256 16.70 4.14 -11.66
C GLN A 256 16.42 3.91 -13.15
N SER A 257 17.40 3.38 -13.89
CA SER A 257 17.27 3.10 -15.33
C SER A 257 16.11 2.14 -15.58
N ALA A 258 15.16 2.60 -16.37
CA ALA A 258 14.01 1.80 -16.79
C ALA A 258 14.46 0.59 -17.64
N MET A 259 13.60 -0.42 -17.74
CA MET A 259 13.77 -1.52 -18.64
C MET A 259 13.90 -1.02 -20.09
N SER A 260 14.86 -1.56 -20.84
CA SER A 260 14.96 -1.27 -22.27
C SER A 260 13.80 -1.90 -23.04
N GLY A 261 13.29 -1.18 -24.05
CA GLY A 261 12.21 -1.67 -24.91
C GLY A 261 12.58 -2.91 -25.75
N ASP A 262 13.88 -3.15 -25.95
CA ASP A 262 14.44 -4.30 -26.66
C ASP A 262 14.99 -5.39 -25.73
N PHE A 263 14.62 -5.39 -24.47
CA PHE A 263 15.05 -6.40 -23.48
C PHE A 263 14.80 -7.83 -23.97
N PHE A 264 13.65 -8.07 -24.61
CA PHE A 264 13.35 -9.35 -25.25
C PHE A 264 13.45 -9.23 -26.78
N ASP A 265 14.03 -10.23 -27.41
CA ASP A 265 14.12 -10.31 -28.88
C ASP A 265 12.73 -10.38 -29.50
N SER A 266 12.40 -9.43 -30.37
CA SER A 266 11.10 -9.32 -31.04
C SER A 266 10.73 -10.56 -31.87
N LYS A 267 11.71 -11.25 -32.45
CA LYS A 267 11.49 -12.51 -33.19
C LYS A 267 11.09 -13.64 -32.25
N VAL A 268 11.65 -13.68 -31.02
CA VAL A 268 11.29 -14.65 -29.99
C VAL A 268 9.87 -14.39 -29.51
N LEU A 269 9.53 -13.14 -29.23
CA LEU A 269 8.18 -12.75 -28.83
C LEU A 269 7.14 -13.10 -29.92
N ALA A 270 7.44 -12.76 -31.18
CA ALA A 270 6.55 -13.05 -32.30
C ALA A 270 6.35 -14.57 -32.51
N LYS A 271 7.45 -15.37 -32.44
CA LYS A 271 7.37 -16.83 -32.58
C LYS A 271 6.60 -17.49 -31.45
N SER A 272 6.67 -16.94 -30.24
CA SER A 272 5.97 -17.44 -29.06
C SER A 272 4.57 -16.84 -28.92
N GLN A 273 4.19 -15.89 -29.76
CA GLN A 273 2.97 -15.08 -29.67
C GLN A 273 2.79 -14.40 -28.30
N THR A 274 3.92 -13.99 -27.71
CA THR A 274 3.97 -13.42 -26.37
C THR A 274 3.79 -11.90 -26.42
N LYS A 275 2.82 -11.37 -25.67
CA LYS A 275 2.62 -9.94 -25.44
C LYS A 275 3.34 -9.53 -24.14
N VAL A 276 4.15 -8.50 -24.18
CA VAL A 276 4.72 -7.88 -22.98
C VAL A 276 3.83 -6.72 -22.56
N VAL A 277 3.36 -6.76 -21.32
CA VAL A 277 2.51 -5.73 -20.71
C VAL A 277 3.29 -5.05 -19.61
N TYR A 278 3.63 -3.80 -19.84
CA TYR A 278 4.32 -2.96 -18.85
C TYR A 278 3.28 -2.37 -17.90
N LEU A 279 3.27 -2.86 -16.68
CA LEU A 279 2.43 -2.35 -15.62
C LEU A 279 2.97 -1.00 -15.10
N THR A 280 2.10 -0.12 -14.63
CA THR A 280 2.50 1.19 -14.09
C THR A 280 3.46 1.01 -12.91
N PRO A 281 4.74 1.39 -13.02
CA PRO A 281 5.79 0.95 -12.12
C PRO A 281 5.58 1.35 -10.65
N ASP A 282 5.22 2.59 -10.40
CA ASP A 282 4.98 3.15 -9.06
C ASP A 282 3.72 2.56 -8.42
N LEU A 283 2.66 2.36 -9.19
CA LEU A 283 1.44 1.70 -8.74
C LEU A 283 1.69 0.24 -8.28
N TRP A 284 2.51 -0.52 -9.04
CA TRP A 284 2.72 -1.94 -8.75
C TRP A 284 3.88 -2.24 -7.81
N TYR A 285 4.90 -1.40 -7.78
CA TYR A 285 6.06 -1.64 -6.92
C TYR A 285 5.99 -0.89 -5.59
N LEU A 286 5.48 0.33 -5.57
CA LEU A 286 5.47 1.17 -4.38
C LEU A 286 4.14 1.14 -3.62
N SER A 287 3.03 0.91 -4.34
CA SER A 287 1.68 0.82 -3.80
C SER A 287 1.17 -0.62 -3.76
N GLY A 288 -0.11 -0.78 -3.65
CA GLY A 288 -0.83 -2.04 -3.56
C GLY A 288 -1.39 -2.28 -2.17
N GLY A 289 -2.48 -3.04 -2.11
CA GLY A 289 -3.18 -3.30 -0.85
C GLY A 289 -3.97 -2.11 -0.30
N GLY A 290 -4.20 -1.09 -1.12
CA GLY A 290 -5.10 0.01 -0.84
C GLY A 290 -6.36 -0.05 -1.69
N ALA A 291 -7.34 0.80 -1.41
CA ALA A 291 -8.62 0.79 -2.10
C ALA A 291 -8.49 1.27 -3.54
N GLU A 292 -7.78 2.37 -3.77
CA GLU A 292 -7.60 2.96 -5.10
C GLU A 292 -6.55 2.19 -5.91
N SER A 293 -5.40 1.87 -5.30
CA SER A 293 -4.36 1.10 -6.00
C SER A 293 -4.86 -0.26 -6.46
N LEU A 294 -5.67 -0.97 -5.67
CA LEU A 294 -6.23 -2.24 -6.07
C LEU A 294 -7.21 -2.08 -7.23
N ASP A 295 -8.04 -1.03 -7.22
CA ASP A 295 -8.98 -0.73 -8.30
C ASP A 295 -8.25 -0.50 -9.63
N LEU A 296 -7.22 0.34 -9.64
CA LEU A 296 -6.39 0.63 -10.81
C LEU A 296 -5.62 -0.60 -11.31
N GLN A 297 -5.05 -1.38 -10.40
CA GLN A 297 -4.31 -2.61 -10.75
C GLN A 297 -5.20 -3.65 -11.42
N ILE A 298 -6.46 -3.79 -10.99
CA ILE A 298 -7.43 -4.70 -11.63
C ILE A 298 -7.66 -4.29 -13.08
N ASP A 299 -7.85 -3.00 -13.36
CA ASP A 299 -8.06 -2.51 -14.73
C ASP A 299 -6.89 -2.85 -15.64
N GLU A 300 -5.64 -2.57 -15.22
CA GLU A 300 -4.45 -2.87 -16.03
C GLU A 300 -4.33 -4.36 -16.38
N VAL A 301 -4.68 -5.25 -15.44
CA VAL A 301 -4.63 -6.70 -15.69
C VAL A 301 -5.70 -7.11 -16.68
N ILE A 302 -6.94 -6.64 -16.48
CA ILE A 302 -8.09 -7.07 -17.30
C ILE A 302 -8.02 -6.50 -18.71
N ASP A 303 -7.54 -5.28 -18.90
CA ASP A 303 -7.37 -4.68 -20.22
C ASP A 303 -6.34 -5.42 -21.07
N ALA A 304 -5.36 -6.05 -20.46
CA ALA A 304 -4.39 -6.89 -21.18
C ALA A 304 -4.97 -8.21 -21.68
N LEU A 305 -6.10 -8.67 -21.09
CA LEU A 305 -6.78 -9.90 -21.47
C LEU A 305 -7.78 -9.72 -22.63
N LYS A 306 -8.26 -8.50 -22.81
CA LYS A 306 -9.12 -8.13 -23.95
C LYS A 306 -8.29 -8.07 -25.24
#